data_89ea7e6d2a28a56887e3ef8d186199e4
#
_entry.id   89ea7e6d2a28a56887e3ef8d186199e4
#
_cell.length_a   1.000
_cell.length_b   1.000
_cell.length_c   1.000
_cell.angle_alpha   90.00
_cell.angle_beta   90.00
_cell.angle_gamma   90.00
#
_symmetry.space_group_name_H-M   'P 1'
#
loop_
_entity.id
_entity.type
_entity.pdbx_description
1 polymer ?
#
loop_
_entity_poly.entity_id
_entity_poly.type
_entity_poly.pdbx_seq_one_letter_code
_entity_poly.pdbx_strand_id
1 'polypeptide(L)'
;MALKGLDIFKLTPKTNCKDCGSPTCMAFCMKVAQGAVPIEKCPHMSAEALATLSEATAPPMKSFKLGDHPLGGETVLSRHEKTFVSKTLYGVQVCDCMDAAKQDAVIASIPTVDYERISERMYVETISVRHSADKSADDYVALINKVKGLGRPLLLDCTDVDVAKAAVAAAAGCDFILNGANEENYADMSAIAKEAKVLLGVRAASLDALHETVEKLEAAGNKGVILDVGSASIKDAYANAVEIRRAALKDGDRTFGYPSIVNVAALANGDAHMEAALLSLFTCKYGSIVICSEMTYAKALPLYGLRQNIFTDQIKKYNLHSMVNEGEEYG
;
A
#
# COMPACT_ATOMS: atom_id res chain seq x y z
N MET A 1 -15.25 13.21 -12.65
CA MET A 1 -15.51 14.67 -12.38
C MET A 1 -15.78 14.82 -10.89
N ALA A 2 -15.04 15.68 -10.20
CA ALA A 2 -15.31 15.97 -8.79
C ALA A 2 -16.73 16.54 -8.64
N LEU A 3 -17.57 15.93 -7.80
CA LEU A 3 -18.91 16.39 -7.52
C LEU A 3 -18.87 17.78 -6.88
N LYS A 4 -19.63 18.71 -7.44
CA LYS A 4 -19.81 20.04 -6.84
C LYS A 4 -20.78 19.92 -5.67
N GLY A 5 -20.60 20.75 -4.64
CA GLY A 5 -21.49 20.75 -3.48
C GLY A 5 -22.99 20.90 -3.83
N LEU A 6 -23.29 21.55 -4.97
CA LEU A 6 -24.67 21.67 -5.51
C LEU A 6 -25.23 20.33 -6.00
N ASP A 7 -24.42 19.46 -6.54
CA ASP A 7 -24.87 18.14 -7.03
C ASP A 7 -25.17 17.21 -5.86
N ILE A 8 -24.33 17.27 -4.82
CA ILE A 8 -24.56 16.58 -3.55
C ILE A 8 -25.85 17.10 -2.89
N PHE A 9 -26.05 18.43 -2.90
CA PHE A 9 -27.23 19.07 -2.29
C PHE A 9 -28.53 18.62 -2.91
N LYS A 10 -28.58 18.32 -4.22
CA LYS A 10 -29.79 17.82 -4.89
C LYS A 10 -30.31 16.52 -4.28
N LEU A 11 -29.42 15.68 -3.76
CA LEU A 11 -29.70 14.36 -3.19
C LEU A 11 -29.89 14.38 -1.67
N THR A 12 -29.72 15.55 -1.02
CA THR A 12 -29.93 15.69 0.42
C THR A 12 -31.39 15.89 0.78
N PRO A 13 -31.82 15.58 2.01
CA PRO A 13 -33.18 15.79 2.48
C PRO A 13 -33.56 17.27 2.62
N LYS A 14 -32.64 18.21 2.53
CA LYS A 14 -32.80 19.67 2.57
C LYS A 14 -33.51 20.21 3.83
N THR A 15 -33.50 19.44 4.92
CA THR A 15 -34.22 19.75 6.17
C THR A 15 -33.51 20.78 7.05
N ASN A 16 -32.23 21.05 6.82
CA ASN A 16 -31.41 21.93 7.64
C ASN A 16 -31.48 21.61 9.15
N CYS A 17 -31.62 20.32 9.50
CA CYS A 17 -31.81 19.84 10.87
C CYS A 17 -30.62 20.08 11.81
N LYS A 18 -29.45 20.30 11.27
CA LYS A 18 -28.13 20.47 11.97
C LYS A 18 -27.58 19.23 12.65
N ASP A 19 -28.20 18.06 12.56
CA ASP A 19 -27.79 16.82 13.22
C ASP A 19 -26.41 16.33 12.76
N CYS A 20 -25.99 16.69 11.51
CA CYS A 20 -24.65 16.45 11.00
C CYS A 20 -23.59 17.44 11.52
N GLY A 21 -23.97 18.38 12.40
CA GLY A 21 -23.06 19.42 12.93
C GLY A 21 -22.76 20.56 11.95
N SER A 22 -23.50 20.66 10.85
CA SER A 22 -23.39 21.77 9.90
C SER A 22 -24.63 22.67 9.99
N PRO A 23 -24.48 24.01 9.83
CA PRO A 23 -25.58 24.94 10.02
C PRO A 23 -26.71 24.80 8.98
N THR A 24 -26.38 24.32 7.78
CA THR A 24 -27.32 24.05 6.69
C THR A 24 -26.88 22.83 5.89
N CYS A 25 -27.81 22.17 5.20
CA CYS A 25 -27.50 21.07 4.27
C CYS A 25 -26.53 21.52 3.17
N MET A 26 -26.66 22.74 2.68
CA MET A 26 -25.71 23.29 1.69
C MET A 26 -24.28 23.42 2.24
N ALA A 27 -24.12 23.92 3.47
CA ALA A 27 -22.81 24.03 4.12
C ALA A 27 -22.20 22.63 4.37
N PHE A 28 -23.02 21.65 4.71
CA PHE A 28 -22.60 20.26 4.79
C PHE A 28 -22.10 19.74 3.44
N CYS A 29 -22.87 19.91 2.37
CA CYS A 29 -22.52 19.46 1.02
C CYS A 29 -21.24 20.10 0.50
N MET A 30 -20.99 21.37 0.82
CA MET A 30 -19.73 22.04 0.46
C MET A 30 -18.52 21.42 1.20
N LYS A 31 -18.67 21.08 2.47
CA LYS A 31 -17.61 20.37 3.23
C LYS A 31 -17.37 18.95 2.71
N VAL A 32 -18.43 18.23 2.32
CA VAL A 32 -18.30 16.91 1.69
C VAL A 32 -17.60 17.01 0.35
N ALA A 33 -17.97 17.97 -0.50
CA ALA A 33 -17.32 18.20 -1.79
C ALA A 33 -15.83 18.56 -1.65
N GLN A 34 -15.43 19.16 -0.52
CA GLN A 34 -14.04 19.48 -0.19
C GLN A 34 -13.30 18.30 0.51
N GLY A 35 -13.99 17.17 0.73
CA GLY A 35 -13.41 16.03 1.46
C GLY A 35 -13.21 16.27 2.97
N ALA A 36 -13.73 17.36 3.52
CA ALA A 36 -13.54 17.73 4.93
C ALA A 36 -14.44 16.93 5.89
N VAL A 37 -15.54 16.37 5.41
CA VAL A 37 -16.53 15.61 6.18
C VAL A 37 -17.07 14.47 5.31
N PRO A 38 -17.17 13.24 5.84
CA PRO A 38 -17.78 12.13 5.10
C PRO A 38 -19.29 12.30 4.98
N ILE A 39 -19.85 11.80 3.88
CA ILE A 39 -21.29 11.95 3.57
C ILE A 39 -22.19 11.20 4.56
N GLU A 40 -21.70 10.11 5.13
CA GLU A 40 -22.36 9.25 6.11
C GLU A 40 -22.67 9.98 7.43
N LYS A 41 -22.06 11.14 7.65
CA LYS A 41 -22.33 11.95 8.85
C LYS A 41 -23.74 12.54 8.87
N CYS A 42 -24.45 12.55 7.74
CA CYS A 42 -25.84 12.96 7.69
C CYS A 42 -26.76 11.77 8.00
N PRO A 43 -27.47 11.73 9.15
CA PRO A 43 -28.30 10.59 9.51
C PRO A 43 -29.62 10.50 8.71
N HIS A 44 -29.95 11.55 7.95
CA HIS A 44 -31.19 11.65 7.20
C HIS A 44 -31.02 11.44 5.68
N MET A 45 -29.85 10.98 5.23
CA MET A 45 -29.66 10.61 3.83
C MET A 45 -30.35 9.29 3.53
N SER A 46 -30.99 9.19 2.36
CA SER A 46 -31.50 7.92 1.90
C SER A 46 -30.38 6.93 1.58
N ALA A 47 -30.65 5.63 1.76
CA ALA A 47 -29.65 4.59 1.45
C ALA A 47 -29.18 4.67 -0.01
N GLU A 48 -30.07 4.99 -0.94
CA GLU A 48 -29.79 5.16 -2.37
C GLU A 48 -28.88 6.38 -2.63
N ALA A 49 -29.18 7.51 -1.99
CA ALA A 49 -28.34 8.70 -2.08
C ALA A 49 -26.97 8.49 -1.44
N LEU A 50 -26.90 7.77 -0.31
CA LEU A 50 -25.63 7.39 0.32
C LEU A 50 -24.79 6.48 -0.60
N ALA A 51 -25.38 5.47 -1.21
CA ALA A 51 -24.67 4.57 -2.12
C ALA A 51 -24.10 5.34 -3.34
N THR A 52 -24.90 6.21 -3.94
CA THR A 52 -24.51 7.03 -5.10
C THR A 52 -23.42 8.05 -4.74
N LEU A 53 -23.58 8.72 -3.60
CA LEU A 53 -22.70 9.81 -3.21
C LEU A 53 -21.42 9.32 -2.51
N SER A 54 -21.46 8.23 -1.74
CA SER A 54 -20.29 7.66 -1.10
C SER A 54 -19.26 7.20 -2.14
N GLU A 55 -19.74 6.58 -3.21
CA GLU A 55 -18.87 6.19 -4.32
C GLU A 55 -18.28 7.41 -5.05
N ALA A 56 -19.07 8.43 -5.28
CA ALA A 56 -18.67 9.64 -6.00
C ALA A 56 -17.85 10.63 -5.16
N THR A 57 -17.95 10.59 -3.83
CA THR A 57 -17.21 11.44 -2.90
C THR A 57 -16.02 10.73 -2.23
N ALA A 58 -15.93 9.42 -2.40
CA ALA A 58 -14.81 8.67 -1.84
C ALA A 58 -13.47 9.20 -2.34
N PRO A 59 -12.44 9.23 -1.49
CA PRO A 59 -11.09 9.66 -1.89
C PRO A 59 -10.63 8.93 -3.16
N PRO A 60 -9.92 9.60 -4.08
CA PRO A 60 -9.43 8.96 -5.30
C PRO A 60 -8.48 7.80 -4.99
N MET A 61 -7.66 7.92 -3.95
CA MET A 61 -6.80 6.84 -3.46
C MET A 61 -7.48 6.09 -2.32
N LYS A 62 -7.62 4.78 -2.49
CA LYS A 62 -8.23 3.87 -1.51
C LYS A 62 -7.24 3.56 -0.38
N SER A 63 -7.76 3.34 0.83
CA SER A 63 -6.98 3.03 2.03
C SER A 63 -7.24 1.60 2.47
N PHE A 64 -6.19 0.89 2.82
CA PHE A 64 -6.22 -0.49 3.33
C PHE A 64 -5.32 -0.64 4.55
N LYS A 65 -5.25 -1.85 5.07
CA LYS A 65 -4.31 -2.23 6.12
C LYS A 65 -3.67 -3.57 5.77
N LEU A 66 -2.41 -3.72 6.19
CA LEU A 66 -1.72 -4.99 6.25
C LEU A 66 -1.28 -5.19 7.71
N GLY A 67 -2.01 -6.01 8.45
CA GLY A 67 -1.92 -6.02 9.90
C GLY A 67 -2.23 -4.65 10.49
N ASP A 68 -1.32 -4.11 11.28
CA ASP A 68 -1.45 -2.77 11.87
C ASP A 68 -0.99 -1.63 10.94
N HIS A 69 -0.42 -1.95 9.79
CA HIS A 69 0.17 -0.98 8.88
C HIS A 69 -0.86 -0.42 7.89
N PRO A 70 -1.09 0.91 7.86
CA PRO A 70 -1.94 1.53 6.86
C PRO A 70 -1.24 1.56 5.49
N LEU A 71 -2.03 1.37 4.43
CA LEU A 71 -1.59 1.43 3.03
C LEU A 71 -2.52 2.33 2.23
N GLY A 72 -1.97 3.12 1.32
CA GLY A 72 -2.75 3.96 0.41
C GLY A 72 -3.29 5.23 1.08
N GLY A 73 -4.33 5.81 0.48
CA GLY A 73 -4.98 7.04 0.95
C GLY A 73 -4.19 8.31 0.63
N GLU A 74 -3.19 8.24 -0.22
CA GLU A 74 -2.39 9.39 -0.61
C GLU A 74 -3.25 10.45 -1.33
N THR A 75 -2.96 11.71 -1.04
CA THR A 75 -3.73 12.85 -1.56
C THR A 75 -2.91 13.77 -2.46
N VAL A 76 -1.59 13.55 -2.55
CA VAL A 76 -0.68 14.44 -3.26
C VAL A 76 0.25 13.69 -4.22
N LEU A 77 0.65 14.38 -5.30
CA LEU A 77 1.59 13.88 -6.29
C LEU A 77 3.05 14.07 -5.87
N SER A 78 3.33 15.08 -5.08
CA SER A 78 4.70 15.51 -4.83
C SER A 78 4.94 15.84 -3.36
N ARG A 79 6.13 15.49 -2.88
CA ARG A 79 6.54 15.72 -1.49
C ARG A 79 6.41 17.19 -1.04
N HIS A 80 6.68 18.15 -1.91
CA HIS A 80 6.58 19.58 -1.58
C HIS A 80 5.15 20.04 -1.23
N GLU A 81 4.13 19.27 -1.57
CA GLU A 81 2.75 19.52 -1.16
C GLU A 81 2.50 19.18 0.33
N LYS A 82 3.47 18.56 1.00
CA LYS A 82 3.52 18.29 2.45
C LYS A 82 2.32 17.51 3.00
N THR A 83 1.82 16.56 2.25
CA THR A 83 0.69 15.73 2.69
C THR A 83 0.96 14.26 2.34
N PHE A 84 1.60 13.54 3.26
CA PHE A 84 1.79 12.10 3.17
C PHE A 84 0.86 11.41 4.17
N VAL A 85 0.26 10.31 3.81
CA VAL A 85 -0.75 9.62 4.63
C VAL A 85 -0.21 8.33 5.22
N SER A 86 0.28 7.43 4.37
CA SER A 86 0.78 6.13 4.80
C SER A 86 2.29 6.02 4.60
N LYS A 87 3.00 5.49 5.60
CA LYS A 87 4.44 5.25 5.51
C LYS A 87 4.72 4.11 4.54
N THR A 88 5.73 4.25 3.71
CA THR A 88 6.23 3.15 2.89
C THR A 88 6.70 2.00 3.78
N LEU A 89 6.21 0.80 3.54
CA LEU A 89 6.66 -0.41 4.23
C LEU A 89 7.85 -1.02 3.50
N TYR A 90 8.83 -1.49 4.27
CA TYR A 90 9.97 -2.23 3.72
C TYR A 90 9.75 -3.72 3.90
N GLY A 91 9.85 -4.46 2.78
CA GLY A 91 9.77 -5.90 2.73
C GLY A 91 11.11 -6.52 2.35
N VAL A 92 11.51 -7.60 3.00
CA VAL A 92 12.67 -8.42 2.59
C VAL A 92 12.17 -9.61 1.79
N GLN A 93 12.76 -9.84 0.61
CA GLN A 93 12.38 -10.95 -0.26
C GLN A 93 13.16 -12.21 0.10
N VAL A 94 12.43 -13.31 0.29
CA VAL A 94 12.97 -14.66 0.37
C VAL A 94 12.33 -15.48 -0.74
N CYS A 95 13.13 -16.21 -1.52
CA CYS A 95 12.67 -17.04 -2.63
C CYS A 95 12.95 -18.52 -2.32
N ASP A 96 12.05 -19.43 -2.73
CA ASP A 96 12.27 -20.88 -2.71
C ASP A 96 13.36 -21.33 -3.69
N CYS A 97 13.71 -20.49 -4.65
CA CYS A 97 14.83 -20.69 -5.59
C CYS A 97 16.22 -20.48 -4.96
N MET A 98 16.31 -19.88 -3.76
CA MET A 98 17.57 -19.71 -3.05
C MET A 98 18.05 -21.06 -2.48
N ASP A 99 19.35 -21.25 -2.39
CA ASP A 99 19.89 -22.34 -1.59
C ASP A 99 19.54 -22.18 -0.10
N ALA A 100 19.49 -23.30 0.63
CA ALA A 100 19.05 -23.32 2.02
C ALA A 100 19.88 -22.42 2.93
N ALA A 101 21.19 -22.36 2.73
CA ALA A 101 22.10 -21.53 3.53
C ALA A 101 21.83 -20.04 3.32
N LYS A 102 21.57 -19.63 2.08
CA LYS A 102 21.20 -18.24 1.75
C LYS A 102 19.83 -17.89 2.28
N GLN A 103 18.83 -18.80 2.14
CA GLN A 103 17.52 -18.60 2.76
C GLN A 103 17.63 -18.36 4.26
N ASP A 104 18.34 -19.23 4.97
CA ASP A 104 18.51 -19.17 6.41
C ASP A 104 19.24 -17.87 6.83
N ALA A 105 20.26 -17.46 6.08
CA ALA A 105 20.99 -16.22 6.32
C ALA A 105 20.09 -14.99 6.17
N VAL A 106 19.28 -14.92 5.10
CA VAL A 106 18.36 -13.81 4.86
C VAL A 106 17.27 -13.78 5.95
N ILE A 107 16.67 -14.92 6.28
CA ILE A 107 15.65 -15.02 7.33
C ILE A 107 16.22 -14.59 8.69
N ALA A 108 17.42 -15.05 9.04
CA ALA A 108 18.09 -14.67 10.29
C ALA A 108 18.44 -13.18 10.35
N SER A 109 18.68 -12.53 9.21
CA SER A 109 18.99 -11.09 9.15
C SER A 109 17.80 -10.20 9.46
N ILE A 110 16.56 -10.61 9.14
CA ILE A 110 15.35 -9.79 9.26
C ILE A 110 15.17 -9.22 10.68
N PRO A 111 15.23 -10.02 11.76
CA PRO A 111 15.06 -9.49 13.11
C PRO A 111 16.27 -8.70 13.64
N THR A 112 17.41 -8.70 12.95
CA THR A 112 18.59 -7.95 13.40
C THR A 112 18.44 -6.45 13.23
N VAL A 113 17.58 -6.02 12.32
CA VAL A 113 17.22 -4.61 12.14
C VAL A 113 15.95 -4.35 12.95
N ASP A 114 16.14 -3.96 14.20
CA ASP A 114 15.08 -3.59 15.12
C ASP A 114 15.64 -2.60 16.13
N TYR A 115 15.34 -1.33 15.99
CA TYR A 115 15.85 -0.26 16.85
C TYR A 115 14.85 0.89 16.95
N GLU A 116 14.98 1.69 18.02
CA GLU A 116 14.17 2.90 18.20
C GLU A 116 14.94 4.13 17.68
N ARG A 117 14.24 5.00 16.96
CA ARG A 117 14.73 6.31 16.55
C ARG A 117 13.63 7.34 16.68
N ILE A 118 13.86 8.36 17.53
CA ILE A 118 12.91 9.45 17.80
C ILE A 118 11.52 8.88 18.13
N SER A 119 11.46 8.03 19.16
CA SER A 119 10.23 7.39 19.66
C SER A 119 9.45 6.57 18.62
N GLU A 120 10.12 6.14 17.56
CA GLU A 120 9.55 5.27 16.54
C GLU A 120 10.42 4.02 16.35
N ARG A 121 9.78 2.84 16.42
CA ARG A 121 10.45 1.57 16.15
C ARG A 121 10.71 1.41 14.66
N MET A 122 11.95 1.14 14.30
CA MET A 122 12.44 0.90 12.95
C MET A 122 12.78 -0.58 12.79
N TYR A 123 12.05 -1.26 11.92
CA TYR A 123 12.20 -2.69 11.70
C TYR A 123 11.67 -3.07 10.32
N VAL A 124 11.99 -4.26 9.83
CA VAL A 124 11.41 -4.80 8.59
C VAL A 124 9.94 -5.12 8.84
N GLU A 125 9.04 -4.43 8.14
CA GLU A 125 7.60 -4.52 8.38
C GLU A 125 6.95 -5.73 7.72
N THR A 126 7.47 -6.22 6.60
CA THR A 126 6.86 -7.34 5.86
C THR A 126 7.91 -8.27 5.27
N ILE A 127 7.53 -9.49 4.95
CA ILE A 127 8.39 -10.47 4.30
C ILE A 127 7.73 -10.87 2.97
N SER A 128 8.45 -10.63 1.87
CA SER A 128 8.02 -11.10 0.55
C SER A 128 8.51 -12.52 0.34
N VAL A 129 7.59 -13.46 0.27
CA VAL A 129 7.87 -14.87 0.02
C VAL A 129 7.55 -15.15 -1.44
N ARG A 130 8.60 -15.34 -2.24
CA ARG A 130 8.47 -15.53 -3.69
C ARG A 130 8.57 -16.98 -4.06
N HIS A 131 7.63 -17.43 -4.87
CA HIS A 131 7.67 -18.72 -5.55
C HIS A 131 8.36 -18.63 -6.90
N SER A 132 9.19 -19.62 -7.21
CA SER A 132 9.81 -19.81 -8.51
C SER A 132 9.15 -20.96 -9.26
N ALA A 133 8.86 -20.76 -10.54
CA ALA A 133 8.14 -21.72 -11.37
C ALA A 133 8.84 -23.10 -11.52
N ASP A 134 10.14 -23.17 -11.20
CA ASP A 134 10.92 -24.41 -11.20
C ASP A 134 10.89 -25.19 -9.89
N LYS A 135 10.16 -24.66 -8.89
CA LYS A 135 10.02 -25.25 -7.55
C LYS A 135 8.63 -25.85 -7.33
N SER A 136 8.54 -26.75 -6.36
CA SER A 136 7.27 -27.37 -6.00
C SER A 136 6.46 -26.48 -5.04
N ALA A 137 5.16 -26.70 -5.00
CA ALA A 137 4.28 -26.10 -3.99
C ALA A 137 4.73 -26.43 -2.56
N ASP A 138 5.25 -27.65 -2.33
CA ASP A 138 5.74 -28.07 -1.02
C ASP A 138 6.97 -27.28 -0.57
N ASP A 139 7.92 -26.98 -1.49
CA ASP A 139 9.07 -26.12 -1.20
C ASP A 139 8.61 -24.72 -0.78
N TYR A 140 7.64 -24.19 -1.48
CA TYR A 140 7.07 -22.88 -1.17
C TYR A 140 6.35 -22.86 0.18
N VAL A 141 5.52 -23.86 0.46
CA VAL A 141 4.86 -24.04 1.76
C VAL A 141 5.88 -24.20 2.89
N ALA A 142 6.94 -24.95 2.68
CA ALA A 142 8.02 -25.09 3.66
C ALA A 142 8.69 -23.73 3.95
N LEU A 143 8.93 -22.91 2.93
CA LEU A 143 9.48 -21.56 3.09
C LEU A 143 8.52 -20.65 3.87
N ILE A 144 7.22 -20.65 3.54
CA ILE A 144 6.20 -19.89 4.29
C ILE A 144 6.22 -20.29 5.77
N ASN A 145 6.28 -21.58 6.06
CA ASN A 145 6.35 -22.08 7.44
C ASN A 145 7.61 -21.65 8.19
N LYS A 146 8.73 -21.50 7.50
CA LYS A 146 9.97 -20.94 8.09
C LYS A 146 9.80 -19.47 8.50
N VAL A 147 9.23 -18.65 7.63
CA VAL A 147 9.19 -17.18 7.83
C VAL A 147 8.04 -16.73 8.72
N LYS A 148 6.91 -17.45 8.76
CA LYS A 148 5.74 -17.03 9.56
C LYS A 148 6.02 -16.91 11.05
N GLY A 149 7.00 -17.66 11.55
CA GLY A 149 7.44 -17.61 12.95
C GLY A 149 8.04 -16.26 13.36
N LEU A 150 8.41 -15.41 12.40
CA LEU A 150 8.93 -14.07 12.66
C LEU A 150 7.84 -13.05 13.04
N GLY A 151 6.55 -13.42 12.93
CA GLY A 151 5.43 -12.57 13.33
C GLY A 151 5.32 -11.28 12.50
N ARG A 152 5.75 -11.32 11.24
CA ARG A 152 5.61 -10.22 10.29
C ARG A 152 4.52 -10.53 9.26
N PRO A 153 3.74 -9.56 8.80
CA PRO A 153 2.88 -9.72 7.63
C PRO A 153 3.64 -10.25 6.42
N LEU A 154 3.00 -11.09 5.63
CA LEU A 154 3.62 -11.71 4.47
C LEU A 154 3.09 -11.12 3.16
N LEU A 155 3.94 -11.09 2.14
CA LEU A 155 3.55 -10.90 0.76
C LEU A 155 3.84 -12.22 0.03
N LEU A 156 2.78 -12.99 -0.25
CA LEU A 156 2.88 -14.28 -0.96
C LEU A 156 2.91 -14.01 -2.46
N ASP A 157 4.07 -14.13 -3.08
CA ASP A 157 4.27 -13.81 -4.50
C ASP A 157 4.35 -15.10 -5.33
N CYS A 158 3.24 -15.48 -5.95
CA CYS A 158 3.13 -16.63 -6.85
C CYS A 158 2.07 -16.40 -7.91
N THR A 159 2.26 -16.94 -9.11
CA THR A 159 1.33 -16.81 -10.25
C THR A 159 0.52 -18.08 -10.49
N ASP A 160 0.97 -19.21 -9.98
CA ASP A 160 0.25 -20.48 -10.09
C ASP A 160 -0.90 -20.55 -9.07
N VAL A 161 -2.09 -20.88 -9.56
CA VAL A 161 -3.34 -20.89 -8.76
C VAL A 161 -3.35 -21.98 -7.70
N ASP A 162 -2.80 -23.16 -8.00
CA ASP A 162 -2.80 -24.26 -7.06
C ASP A 162 -1.73 -24.07 -5.98
N VAL A 163 -0.59 -23.50 -6.36
CA VAL A 163 0.44 -23.03 -5.41
C VAL A 163 -0.14 -21.93 -4.51
N ALA A 164 -0.91 -21.00 -5.06
CA ALA A 164 -1.54 -19.92 -4.28
C ALA A 164 -2.52 -20.47 -3.24
N LYS A 165 -3.33 -21.50 -3.56
CA LYS A 165 -4.21 -22.16 -2.60
C LYS A 165 -3.42 -22.78 -1.46
N ALA A 166 -2.34 -23.51 -1.78
CA ALA A 166 -1.48 -24.15 -0.77
C ALA A 166 -0.77 -23.08 0.11
N ALA A 167 -0.31 -21.99 -0.50
CA ALA A 167 0.34 -20.88 0.19
C ALA A 167 -0.60 -20.19 1.18
N VAL A 168 -1.84 -19.88 0.76
CA VAL A 168 -2.86 -19.28 1.62
C VAL A 168 -3.20 -20.19 2.80
N ALA A 169 -3.34 -21.48 2.58
CA ALA A 169 -3.56 -22.45 3.66
C ALA A 169 -2.37 -22.47 4.65
N ALA A 170 -1.13 -22.44 4.16
CA ALA A 170 0.08 -22.41 4.99
C ALA A 170 0.22 -21.11 5.79
N ALA A 171 -0.21 -19.97 5.23
CA ALA A 171 -0.17 -18.66 5.87
C ALA A 171 -1.34 -18.41 6.84
N ALA A 172 -2.19 -19.39 7.06
CA ALA A 172 -3.32 -19.25 7.99
C ALA A 172 -2.86 -18.75 9.37
N GLY A 173 -3.56 -17.74 9.90
CA GLY A 173 -3.23 -17.09 11.16
C GLY A 173 -2.22 -15.96 11.08
N CYS A 174 -1.70 -15.66 9.88
CA CYS A 174 -0.86 -14.48 9.62
C CYS A 174 -1.66 -13.44 8.83
N ASP A 175 -1.25 -12.18 8.95
CA ASP A 175 -1.66 -11.14 8.00
C ASP A 175 -0.84 -11.30 6.71
N PHE A 176 -1.49 -11.28 5.56
CA PHE A 176 -0.78 -11.39 4.29
C PHE A 176 -1.52 -10.72 3.12
N ILE A 177 -0.77 -10.50 2.05
CA ILE A 177 -1.26 -10.14 0.72
C ILE A 177 -0.97 -11.31 -0.19
N LEU A 178 -1.93 -11.70 -1.03
CA LEU A 178 -1.70 -12.66 -2.11
C LEU A 178 -1.33 -11.86 -3.37
N ASN A 179 -0.07 -11.95 -3.83
CA ASN A 179 0.42 -11.25 -5.00
C ASN A 179 0.68 -12.21 -6.17
N GLY A 180 0.44 -11.74 -7.39
CA GLY A 180 0.71 -12.50 -8.61
C GLY A 180 -0.49 -12.72 -9.51
N ALA A 181 -1.64 -12.08 -9.20
CA ALA A 181 -2.75 -12.04 -10.14
C ALA A 181 -2.34 -11.27 -11.41
N ASN A 182 -2.78 -11.76 -12.55
CA ASN A 182 -2.53 -11.21 -13.87
C ASN A 182 -3.73 -11.40 -14.80
N GLU A 183 -3.59 -11.04 -16.06
CA GLU A 183 -4.64 -11.10 -17.08
C GLU A 183 -5.22 -12.51 -17.29
N GLU A 184 -4.45 -13.56 -16.99
CA GLU A 184 -4.82 -14.96 -17.24
C GLU A 184 -5.49 -15.61 -15.99
N ASN A 185 -4.98 -15.29 -14.80
CA ASN A 185 -5.36 -15.98 -13.55
C ASN A 185 -6.19 -15.14 -12.58
N TYR A 186 -6.49 -13.85 -12.90
CA TYR A 186 -7.12 -12.90 -11.98
C TYR A 186 -8.42 -13.40 -11.35
N ALA A 187 -9.22 -14.17 -12.08
CA ALA A 187 -10.51 -14.64 -11.61
C ALA A 187 -10.35 -15.67 -10.48
N ASP A 188 -9.48 -16.66 -10.68
CA ASP A 188 -9.19 -17.70 -9.69
C ASP A 188 -8.45 -17.14 -8.48
N MET A 189 -7.43 -16.30 -8.71
CA MET A 189 -6.71 -15.63 -7.65
C MET A 189 -7.61 -14.72 -6.82
N SER A 190 -8.57 -14.05 -7.47
CA SER A 190 -9.57 -13.22 -6.78
C SER A 190 -10.52 -14.07 -5.90
N ALA A 191 -10.92 -15.23 -6.36
CA ALA A 191 -11.74 -16.14 -5.56
C ALA A 191 -11.01 -16.57 -4.27
N ILE A 192 -9.74 -16.95 -4.40
CA ILE A 192 -8.88 -17.34 -3.27
C ILE A 192 -8.71 -16.15 -2.29
N ALA A 193 -8.39 -14.96 -2.80
CA ALA A 193 -8.18 -13.78 -1.97
C ALA A 193 -9.46 -13.36 -1.23
N LYS A 194 -10.62 -13.44 -1.88
CA LYS A 194 -11.94 -13.14 -1.27
C LYS A 194 -12.30 -14.14 -0.17
N GLU A 195 -12.07 -15.44 -0.39
CA GLU A 195 -12.30 -16.47 0.61
C GLU A 195 -11.40 -16.27 1.84
N ALA A 196 -10.12 -15.97 1.60
CA ALA A 196 -9.16 -15.67 2.66
C ALA A 196 -9.34 -14.27 3.29
N LYS A 197 -10.14 -13.39 2.67
CA LYS A 197 -10.37 -11.98 3.09
C LYS A 197 -9.09 -11.15 3.13
N VAL A 198 -8.23 -11.33 2.15
CA VAL A 198 -6.94 -10.63 2.02
C VAL A 198 -6.89 -9.76 0.78
N LEU A 199 -5.91 -8.84 0.73
CA LEU A 199 -5.66 -8.05 -0.45
C LEU A 199 -5.05 -8.90 -1.56
N LEU A 200 -5.43 -8.58 -2.81
CA LEU A 200 -4.93 -9.21 -4.01
C LEU A 200 -3.96 -8.28 -4.75
N GLY A 201 -2.70 -8.68 -4.87
CA GLY A 201 -1.71 -8.00 -5.67
C GLY A 201 -1.87 -8.34 -7.15
N VAL A 202 -1.97 -7.31 -7.99
CA VAL A 202 -2.22 -7.45 -9.43
C VAL A 202 -1.09 -6.83 -10.22
N ARG A 203 -0.56 -7.56 -11.18
CA ARG A 203 0.44 -7.10 -12.15
C ARG A 203 -0.03 -7.37 -13.58
N ALA A 204 0.48 -6.63 -14.54
CA ALA A 204 0.20 -6.82 -15.95
C ALA A 204 1.41 -6.42 -16.81
N ALA A 205 1.37 -6.77 -18.09
CA ALA A 205 2.44 -6.43 -19.03
C ALA A 205 2.47 -4.94 -19.39
N SER A 206 1.33 -4.25 -19.26
CA SER A 206 1.19 -2.81 -19.52
C SER A 206 0.21 -2.16 -18.54
N LEU A 207 0.19 -0.83 -18.49
CA LEU A 207 -0.79 -0.10 -17.67
C LEU A 207 -2.22 -0.28 -18.18
N ASP A 208 -2.43 -0.37 -19.48
CA ASP A 208 -3.76 -0.61 -20.08
C ASP A 208 -4.29 -1.98 -19.64
N ALA A 209 -3.45 -3.02 -19.74
CA ALA A 209 -3.82 -4.36 -19.31
C ALA A 209 -4.03 -4.43 -17.79
N LEU A 210 -3.26 -3.67 -17.01
CA LEU A 210 -3.46 -3.54 -15.56
C LEU A 210 -4.82 -2.91 -15.26
N HIS A 211 -5.15 -1.82 -15.94
CA HIS A 211 -6.43 -1.13 -15.82
C HIS A 211 -7.60 -2.08 -16.12
N GLU A 212 -7.59 -2.74 -17.28
CA GLU A 212 -8.64 -3.69 -17.65
C GLU A 212 -8.80 -4.83 -16.65
N THR A 213 -7.68 -5.36 -16.12
CA THR A 213 -7.70 -6.45 -15.14
C THR A 213 -8.32 -5.99 -13.83
N VAL A 214 -7.98 -4.78 -13.37
CA VAL A 214 -8.56 -4.21 -12.15
C VAL A 214 -10.05 -3.91 -12.34
N GLU A 215 -10.48 -3.38 -13.49
CA GLU A 215 -11.92 -3.19 -13.79
C GLU A 215 -12.70 -4.51 -13.73
N LYS A 216 -12.15 -5.58 -14.30
CA LYS A 216 -12.75 -6.94 -14.23
C LYS A 216 -12.86 -7.43 -12.80
N LEU A 217 -11.84 -7.18 -11.95
CA LEU A 217 -11.85 -7.54 -10.54
C LEU A 217 -12.89 -6.75 -9.76
N GLU A 218 -12.99 -5.42 -9.99
CA GLU A 218 -14.00 -4.58 -9.36
C GLU A 218 -15.42 -4.98 -9.78
N ALA A 219 -15.64 -5.27 -11.05
CA ALA A 219 -16.91 -5.77 -11.57
C ALA A 219 -17.30 -7.12 -10.95
N ALA A 220 -16.32 -8.00 -10.68
CA ALA A 220 -16.50 -9.24 -9.94
C ALA A 220 -16.66 -9.04 -8.42
N GLY A 221 -16.69 -7.78 -7.94
CA GLY A 221 -16.89 -7.43 -6.54
C GLY A 221 -15.64 -7.56 -5.67
N ASN A 222 -14.44 -7.65 -6.26
CA ASN A 222 -13.19 -7.59 -5.51
C ASN A 222 -12.63 -6.16 -5.54
N LYS A 223 -12.78 -5.46 -4.42
CA LYS A 223 -12.25 -4.10 -4.20
C LYS A 223 -11.02 -4.07 -3.28
N GLY A 224 -10.53 -5.22 -2.86
CA GLY A 224 -9.33 -5.38 -2.04
C GLY A 224 -8.09 -5.62 -2.92
N VAL A 225 -7.65 -4.62 -3.67
CA VAL A 225 -6.56 -4.74 -4.65
C VAL A 225 -5.35 -3.91 -4.23
N ILE A 226 -4.16 -4.34 -4.63
CA ILE A 226 -2.90 -3.59 -4.57
C ILE A 226 -2.18 -3.75 -5.92
N LEU A 227 -1.60 -2.67 -6.44
CA LEU A 227 -1.01 -2.65 -7.78
C LEU A 227 0.48 -2.98 -7.71
N ASP A 228 0.91 -4.04 -8.38
CA ASP A 228 2.33 -4.31 -8.61
C ASP A 228 2.77 -3.56 -9.88
N VAL A 229 3.64 -2.58 -9.73
CA VAL A 229 4.06 -1.70 -10.84
C VAL A 229 4.94 -2.39 -11.89
N GLY A 230 5.29 -3.66 -11.64
CA GLY A 230 6.18 -4.44 -12.48
C GLY A 230 7.67 -4.18 -12.21
N SER A 231 8.51 -5.00 -12.82
CA SER A 231 9.97 -4.98 -12.60
C SER A 231 10.77 -5.25 -13.89
N ALA A 232 10.18 -4.96 -15.05
CA ALA A 232 10.84 -5.19 -16.34
C ALA A 232 12.06 -4.27 -16.52
N SER A 233 11.94 -3.01 -16.18
CA SER A 233 13.04 -2.04 -16.14
C SER A 233 12.80 -0.99 -15.07
N ILE A 234 13.88 -0.34 -14.61
CA ILE A 234 13.81 0.79 -13.65
C ILE A 234 12.99 1.93 -14.25
N LYS A 235 13.20 2.23 -15.54
CA LYS A 235 12.50 3.30 -16.26
C LYS A 235 11.00 3.04 -16.27
N ASP A 236 10.59 1.82 -16.64
CA ASP A 236 9.18 1.48 -16.78
C ASP A 236 8.50 1.39 -15.42
N ALA A 237 9.15 0.78 -14.42
CA ALA A 237 8.61 0.73 -13.07
C ALA A 237 8.35 2.14 -12.48
N TYR A 238 9.28 3.08 -12.69
CA TYR A 238 9.10 4.45 -12.22
C TYR A 238 8.04 5.19 -13.04
N ALA A 239 8.03 5.05 -14.36
CA ALA A 239 7.03 5.66 -15.23
C ALA A 239 5.61 5.15 -14.87
N ASN A 240 5.45 3.85 -14.69
CA ASN A 240 4.19 3.24 -14.27
C ASN A 240 3.72 3.78 -12.92
N ALA A 241 4.61 3.85 -11.93
CA ALA A 241 4.28 4.39 -10.62
C ALA A 241 3.83 5.87 -10.67
N VAL A 242 4.46 6.68 -11.53
CA VAL A 242 4.08 8.08 -11.79
C VAL A 242 2.70 8.15 -12.44
N GLU A 243 2.47 7.40 -13.52
CA GLU A 243 1.21 7.46 -14.27
C GLU A 243 0.03 6.92 -13.46
N ILE A 244 0.20 5.82 -12.72
CA ILE A 244 -0.81 5.31 -11.77
C ILE A 244 -1.24 6.42 -10.80
N ARG A 245 -0.27 7.11 -10.16
CA ARG A 245 -0.56 8.17 -9.22
C ARG A 245 -1.22 9.39 -9.89
N ARG A 246 -0.79 9.75 -11.10
CA ARG A 246 -1.37 10.86 -11.85
C ARG A 246 -2.81 10.55 -12.27
N ALA A 247 -3.05 9.39 -12.87
CA ALA A 247 -4.37 8.96 -13.28
C ALA A 247 -5.35 8.98 -12.09
N ALA A 248 -4.94 8.43 -10.96
CA ALA A 248 -5.77 8.41 -9.76
C ALA A 248 -6.09 9.82 -9.23
N LEU A 249 -5.08 10.70 -9.08
CA LEU A 249 -5.25 11.98 -8.37
C LEU A 249 -5.63 13.15 -9.28
N LYS A 250 -5.16 13.18 -10.53
CA LYS A 250 -5.47 14.28 -11.47
C LYS A 250 -6.65 13.98 -12.37
N ASP A 251 -6.67 12.77 -12.92
CA ASP A 251 -7.68 12.39 -13.89
C ASP A 251 -8.90 11.77 -13.21
N GLY A 252 -8.79 11.44 -11.91
CA GLY A 252 -9.86 10.88 -11.10
C GLY A 252 -10.15 9.42 -11.44
N ASP A 253 -9.20 8.73 -12.05
CA ASP A 253 -9.31 7.32 -12.38
C ASP A 253 -9.14 6.46 -11.13
N ARG A 254 -10.25 5.97 -10.63
CA ARG A 254 -10.30 5.18 -9.39
C ARG A 254 -9.78 3.76 -9.56
N THR A 255 -9.66 3.27 -10.77
CA THR A 255 -9.08 1.96 -11.09
C THR A 255 -7.60 1.93 -10.72
N PHE A 256 -6.92 3.06 -10.87
CA PHE A 256 -5.55 3.25 -10.39
C PHE A 256 -5.45 3.77 -8.94
N GLY A 257 -6.58 3.99 -8.28
CA GLY A 257 -6.63 4.51 -6.91
C GLY A 257 -6.31 3.48 -5.82
N TYR A 258 -5.39 2.55 -6.06
CA TYR A 258 -4.96 1.53 -5.11
C TYR A 258 -3.51 1.76 -4.66
N PRO A 259 -3.12 1.27 -3.46
CA PRO A 259 -1.71 1.27 -3.06
C PRO A 259 -0.86 0.41 -3.99
N SER A 260 0.45 0.60 -3.96
CA SER A 260 1.38 -0.04 -4.90
C SER A 260 2.45 -0.89 -4.21
N ILE A 261 2.87 -1.95 -4.89
CA ILE A 261 4.05 -2.75 -4.58
C ILE A 261 5.13 -2.43 -5.61
N VAL A 262 6.37 -2.28 -5.16
CA VAL A 262 7.55 -2.12 -6.01
C VAL A 262 8.61 -3.14 -5.60
N ASN A 263 8.93 -4.08 -6.48
CA ASN A 263 9.99 -5.05 -6.25
C ASN A 263 11.35 -4.48 -6.64
N VAL A 264 11.95 -3.75 -5.73
CA VAL A 264 13.27 -3.12 -5.92
C VAL A 264 14.38 -4.16 -5.99
N ALA A 265 14.25 -5.29 -5.29
CA ALA A 265 15.23 -6.39 -5.37
C ALA A 265 15.38 -6.91 -6.80
N ALA A 266 14.26 -7.06 -7.51
CA ALA A 266 14.27 -7.49 -8.91
C ALA A 266 14.85 -6.40 -9.83
N LEU A 267 14.48 -5.12 -9.61
CA LEU A 267 14.96 -3.99 -10.42
C LEU A 267 16.47 -3.75 -10.28
N ALA A 268 17.02 -3.94 -9.08
CA ALA A 268 18.43 -3.73 -8.80
C ALA A 268 19.32 -4.88 -9.30
N ASN A 269 18.74 -6.04 -9.59
CA ASN A 269 19.44 -7.20 -10.15
C ASN A 269 20.77 -7.55 -9.44
N GLY A 270 20.76 -7.50 -8.10
CA GLY A 270 21.92 -7.84 -7.26
C GLY A 270 22.90 -6.69 -7.00
N ASP A 271 22.69 -5.50 -7.56
CA ASP A 271 23.49 -4.31 -7.25
C ASP A 271 22.96 -3.64 -5.97
N ALA A 272 23.72 -3.77 -4.88
CA ALA A 272 23.35 -3.25 -3.56
C ALA A 272 23.26 -1.71 -3.51
N HIS A 273 24.06 -0.99 -4.30
CA HIS A 273 24.02 0.47 -4.34
C HIS A 273 22.81 0.96 -5.15
N MET A 274 22.55 0.32 -6.27
CA MET A 274 21.34 0.58 -7.06
C MET A 274 20.09 0.26 -6.24
N GLU A 275 20.09 -0.84 -5.50
CA GLU A 275 18.98 -1.20 -4.62
C GLU A 275 18.73 -0.11 -3.58
N ALA A 276 19.75 0.38 -2.88
CA ALA A 276 19.62 1.45 -1.89
C ALA A 276 19.11 2.76 -2.51
N ALA A 277 19.58 3.11 -3.71
CA ALA A 277 19.11 4.28 -4.45
C ALA A 277 17.63 4.16 -4.84
N LEU A 278 17.21 3.01 -5.37
CA LEU A 278 15.82 2.75 -5.76
C LEU A 278 14.88 2.67 -4.55
N LEU A 279 15.31 2.05 -3.44
CA LEU A 279 14.57 2.05 -2.18
C LEU A 279 14.31 3.49 -1.71
N SER A 280 15.33 4.36 -1.77
CA SER A 280 15.19 5.78 -1.42
C SER A 280 14.23 6.51 -2.36
N LEU A 281 14.33 6.26 -3.68
CA LEU A 281 13.48 6.86 -4.70
C LEU A 281 12.00 6.51 -4.46
N PHE A 282 11.68 5.23 -4.33
CA PHE A 282 10.30 4.78 -4.15
C PHE A 282 9.75 5.06 -2.74
N THR A 283 10.60 5.24 -1.74
CA THR A 283 10.19 5.77 -0.43
C THR A 283 9.75 7.22 -0.53
N CYS A 284 10.46 8.04 -1.29
CA CYS A 284 10.09 9.43 -1.55
C CYS A 284 8.88 9.56 -2.47
N LYS A 285 8.65 8.57 -3.35
CA LYS A 285 7.70 8.65 -4.45
C LYS A 285 7.01 7.29 -4.68
N TYR A 286 5.70 7.25 -4.49
CA TYR A 286 4.78 6.24 -5.04
C TYR A 286 4.85 4.81 -4.50
N GLY A 287 5.85 4.40 -3.73
CA GLY A 287 5.91 3.06 -3.15
C GLY A 287 5.10 2.95 -1.86
N SER A 288 4.06 2.13 -1.82
CA SER A 288 3.36 1.78 -0.56
C SER A 288 4.08 0.63 0.15
N ILE A 289 4.48 -0.39 -0.61
CA ILE A 289 5.37 -1.47 -0.16
C ILE A 289 6.56 -1.51 -1.12
N VAL A 290 7.77 -1.46 -0.60
CA VAL A 290 8.99 -1.63 -1.39
C VAL A 290 9.76 -2.87 -0.90
N ILE A 291 10.18 -3.72 -1.84
CA ILE A 291 10.78 -5.00 -1.53
C ILE A 291 12.27 -4.93 -1.85
N CYS A 292 13.11 -5.28 -0.88
CA CYS A 292 14.57 -5.40 -1.02
C CYS A 292 15.03 -6.85 -0.91
N SER A 293 16.24 -7.11 -1.38
CA SER A 293 16.86 -8.44 -1.28
C SER A 293 17.29 -8.77 0.15
N GLU A 294 17.72 -7.76 0.89
CA GLU A 294 18.11 -7.83 2.30
C GLU A 294 18.02 -6.45 2.94
N MET A 295 17.81 -6.41 4.24
CA MET A 295 17.86 -5.17 5.01
C MET A 295 18.99 -5.26 6.04
N THR A 296 20.13 -4.69 5.70
CA THR A 296 21.25 -4.52 6.63
C THR A 296 21.09 -3.25 7.44
N TYR A 297 21.75 -3.14 8.58
CA TYR A 297 21.73 -1.90 9.38
C TYR A 297 22.26 -0.70 8.60
N ALA A 298 23.25 -0.90 7.75
CA ALA A 298 23.81 0.15 6.88
C ALA A 298 22.80 0.67 5.86
N LYS A 299 21.90 -0.18 5.34
CA LYS A 299 20.77 0.22 4.49
C LYS A 299 19.63 0.83 5.31
N ALA A 300 19.30 0.21 6.43
CA ALA A 300 18.17 0.57 7.26
C ALA A 300 18.28 2.00 7.81
N LEU A 301 19.43 2.36 8.36
CA LEU A 301 19.64 3.64 9.02
C LEU A 301 19.30 4.86 8.13
N PRO A 302 19.83 4.99 6.90
CA PRO A 302 19.46 6.12 6.03
C PRO A 302 18.03 6.02 5.50
N LEU A 303 17.51 4.82 5.19
CA LEU A 303 16.17 4.65 4.63
C LEU A 303 15.08 4.99 5.64
N TYR A 304 15.17 4.47 6.87
CA TYR A 304 14.23 4.80 7.92
C TYR A 304 14.36 6.27 8.35
N GLY A 305 15.59 6.79 8.36
CA GLY A 305 15.83 8.22 8.58
C GLY A 305 15.15 9.09 7.52
N LEU A 306 15.28 8.73 6.25
CA LEU A 306 14.60 9.41 5.13
C LEU A 306 13.08 9.34 5.28
N ARG A 307 12.53 8.15 5.52
CA ARG A 307 11.10 7.94 5.72
C ARG A 307 10.57 8.77 6.88
N GLN A 308 11.21 8.73 8.03
CA GLN A 308 10.83 9.49 9.20
C GLN A 308 10.88 11.00 8.93
N ASN A 309 11.91 11.47 8.22
CA ASN A 309 12.07 12.87 7.86
C ASN A 309 10.93 13.38 6.95
N ILE A 310 10.49 12.57 5.99
CA ILE A 310 9.35 12.88 5.13
C ILE A 310 8.09 13.11 5.98
N PHE A 311 7.83 12.25 6.96
CA PHE A 311 6.66 12.36 7.83
C PHE A 311 6.81 13.50 8.86
N THR A 312 8.03 13.81 9.31
CA THR A 312 8.31 14.94 10.21
C THR A 312 8.04 16.28 9.54
N ASP A 313 8.40 16.45 8.28
CA ASP A 313 8.09 17.66 7.50
C ASP A 313 6.58 17.90 7.36
N GLN A 314 5.81 16.83 7.37
CA GLN A 314 4.37 16.84 7.24
C GLN A 314 3.66 17.13 8.55
N ILE A 315 4.14 16.57 9.63
CA ILE A 315 3.68 16.88 10.98
C ILE A 315 4.12 18.30 11.28
N LYS A 316 3.28 19.23 10.92
CA LYS A 316 3.46 20.65 11.18
C LYS A 316 4.06 20.83 12.57
N LYS A 317 5.24 21.36 12.61
CA LYS A 317 5.89 21.77 13.81
C LYS A 317 6.13 20.61 14.79
N TYR A 318 7.09 19.77 14.50
CA TYR A 318 7.96 19.50 15.60
C TYR A 318 8.41 20.88 16.09
N ASN A 319 7.81 21.33 17.16
CA ASN A 319 8.44 22.39 17.91
C ASN A 319 9.82 21.85 18.19
N LEU A 320 10.85 22.46 17.66
CA LEU A 320 12.22 22.23 18.12
C LEU A 320 12.26 22.21 19.65
N HIS A 321 11.39 22.96 20.30
CA HIS A 321 11.12 22.96 21.74
C HIS A 321 10.73 21.60 22.35
N SER A 322 10.17 20.66 21.59
CA SER A 322 9.87 19.33 22.15
C SER A 322 11.07 18.39 22.20
N MET A 323 12.17 18.77 21.56
CA MET A 323 13.44 18.02 21.56
C MET A 323 14.48 18.59 22.53
N VAL A 324 14.19 19.72 23.15
CA VAL A 324 15.03 20.39 24.15
C VAL A 324 14.28 20.32 25.47
N ASN A 325 14.90 19.77 26.50
CA ASN A 325 14.33 19.78 27.84
C ASN A 325 14.12 21.22 28.30
N GLU A 326 13.06 21.47 29.09
CA GLU A 326 12.86 22.78 29.69
C GLU A 326 14.12 23.19 30.47
N GLY A 327 14.76 24.28 30.02
CA GLY A 327 15.96 24.81 30.63
C GLY A 327 17.26 24.60 29.88
N GLU A 328 17.23 23.89 28.72
CA GLU A 328 18.39 23.82 27.82
C GLU A 328 18.34 24.94 26.77
N GLU A 329 19.41 25.72 26.69
CA GLU A 329 19.56 26.73 25.64
C GLU A 329 20.05 26.10 24.33
N TYR A 330 19.58 26.62 23.20
CA TYR A 330 20.08 26.24 21.88
C TYR A 330 21.56 26.58 21.75
N GLY A 331 22.41 25.57 21.56
CA GLY A 331 23.81 25.73 21.25
C GLY A 331 24.08 26.00 19.77
#